data_82d7f1b4e20fa8298781477c9a2d11f4
#
_entry.id   82d7f1b4e20fa8298781477c9a2d11f4
#
_cell.length_a   1.000
_cell.length_b   1.000
_cell.length_c   1.000
_cell.angle_alpha   90.00
_cell.angle_beta   90.00
_cell.angle_gamma   90.00
#
_symmetry.space_group_name_H-M   'P 1'
#
loop_
_entity.id
_entity.type
_entity.pdbx_description
1 polymer ?
#
loop_
_entity_poly.entity_id
_entity_poly.type
_entity_poly.pdbx_seq_one_letter_code
_entity_poly.pdbx_strand_id
1 'polypeptide(L)'
;MLRHVTQGLALGALLAVTAAAPAQAKTIKVAIGHQSMCTDTYTAGIVVKELKLLEKHLPKTGKYKDVDYDISWADYSSGGPITNQMMANKLNIGVMGDYPLIVNGAKFQATDSLRTYYVAGTGYNLKGSGNAIVVPVKSDLYKISDLEGKEVSTPVGSAAWGMLLKAAQDNKIKFQLKNQSPAVGAA
;
A
#
# COMPACT_ATOMS: atom_id res chain seq x y z
N MET A 1 -59.78 -60.30 -44.48
CA MET A 1 -59.72 -58.86 -44.67
C MET A 1 -58.71 -58.30 -43.63
N LEU A 2 -57.47 -58.18 -43.99
CA LEU A 2 -56.41 -57.59 -43.12
C LEU A 2 -56.24 -56.13 -43.48
N ARG A 3 -56.38 -55.23 -42.53
CA ARG A 3 -56.05 -53.85 -42.65
C ARG A 3 -54.64 -53.59 -41.96
N HIS A 4 -53.65 -53.25 -42.75
CA HIS A 4 -52.38 -52.83 -42.25
C HIS A 4 -52.45 -51.32 -41.80
N VAL A 5 -52.12 -51.07 -40.53
CA VAL A 5 -51.93 -49.74 -40.01
C VAL A 5 -50.43 -49.47 -39.99
N THR A 6 -49.98 -48.58 -40.85
CA THR A 6 -48.61 -48.10 -40.88
C THR A 6 -48.48 -46.98 -39.85
N GLN A 7 -47.70 -47.18 -38.79
CA GLN A 7 -47.31 -46.14 -37.85
C GLN A 7 -46.05 -45.43 -38.38
N GLY A 8 -46.19 -44.18 -38.73
CA GLY A 8 -45.06 -43.33 -39.06
C GLY A 8 -44.37 -42.82 -37.80
N LEU A 9 -43.10 -43.15 -37.63
CA LEU A 9 -42.23 -42.56 -36.59
C LEU A 9 -41.79 -41.16 -37.09
N ALA A 10 -42.29 -40.13 -36.42
CA ALA A 10 -41.75 -38.77 -36.55
C ALA A 10 -40.55 -38.61 -35.59
N LEU A 11 -39.31 -38.59 -36.13
CA LEU A 11 -38.08 -38.29 -35.38
C LEU A 11 -38.00 -36.77 -35.20
N GLY A 12 -38.40 -36.26 -34.03
CA GLY A 12 -38.21 -34.87 -33.64
C GLY A 12 -36.73 -34.64 -33.23
N ALA A 13 -35.99 -33.96 -34.05
CA ALA A 13 -34.62 -33.51 -33.68
C ALA A 13 -34.72 -32.33 -32.68
N LEU A 14 -34.45 -32.60 -31.42
CA LEU A 14 -34.32 -31.59 -30.36
C LEU A 14 -32.98 -30.91 -30.54
N LEU A 15 -32.95 -29.72 -31.15
CA LEU A 15 -31.81 -28.82 -31.18
C LEU A 15 -31.62 -28.25 -29.76
N ALA A 16 -30.68 -28.84 -29.01
CA ALA A 16 -30.22 -28.29 -27.75
C ALA A 16 -29.40 -27.03 -28.03
N VAL A 17 -30.00 -25.87 -27.97
CA VAL A 17 -29.28 -24.58 -27.93
C VAL A 17 -28.60 -24.49 -26.56
N THR A 18 -27.33 -24.84 -26.50
CA THR A 18 -26.50 -24.56 -25.34
C THR A 18 -26.28 -23.05 -25.28
N ALA A 19 -27.08 -22.35 -24.50
CA ALA A 19 -26.82 -20.96 -24.15
C ALA A 19 -25.48 -20.94 -23.42
N ALA A 20 -24.43 -20.47 -24.10
CA ALA A 20 -23.15 -20.18 -23.45
C ALA A 20 -23.43 -19.07 -22.42
N ALA A 21 -23.40 -19.42 -21.14
CA ALA A 21 -23.46 -18.42 -20.09
C ALA A 21 -22.32 -17.43 -20.30
N PRO A 22 -22.57 -16.12 -20.27
CA PRO A 22 -21.50 -15.15 -20.40
C PRO A 22 -20.44 -15.46 -19.34
N ALA A 23 -19.19 -15.65 -19.77
CA ALA A 23 -18.08 -15.82 -18.87
C ALA A 23 -18.01 -14.57 -17.99
N GLN A 24 -18.33 -14.71 -16.71
CA GLN A 24 -18.31 -13.60 -15.77
C GLN A 24 -16.87 -13.09 -15.68
N ALA A 25 -16.65 -11.82 -16.05
CA ALA A 25 -15.34 -11.17 -15.99
C ALA A 25 -14.78 -11.31 -14.57
N LYS A 26 -13.54 -11.79 -14.48
CA LYS A 26 -12.86 -11.95 -13.19
C LYS A 26 -12.47 -10.58 -12.65
N THR A 27 -13.02 -10.18 -11.53
CA THR A 27 -12.60 -8.94 -10.86
C THR A 27 -11.35 -9.16 -9.99
N ILE A 28 -10.32 -8.36 -10.23
CA ILE A 28 -9.12 -8.28 -9.38
C ILE A 28 -9.19 -7.00 -8.56
N LYS A 29 -9.27 -7.14 -7.24
CA LYS A 29 -9.22 -6.01 -6.31
C LYS A 29 -7.78 -5.61 -6.06
N VAL A 30 -7.48 -4.30 -6.18
CA VAL A 30 -6.16 -3.72 -5.92
C VAL A 30 -6.33 -2.57 -4.94
N ALA A 31 -6.04 -2.82 -3.67
CA ALA A 31 -6.13 -1.84 -2.61
C ALA A 31 -4.74 -1.28 -2.29
N ILE A 32 -4.59 0.05 -2.38
CA ILE A 32 -3.32 0.75 -2.22
C ILE A 32 -3.39 1.70 -1.02
N GLY A 33 -2.43 1.58 -0.10
CA GLY A 33 -2.19 2.53 0.97
C GLY A 33 -1.09 3.50 0.62
N HIS A 34 -1.33 4.80 0.78
CA HIS A 34 -0.33 5.84 0.54
C HIS A 34 -0.32 6.90 1.64
N GLN A 35 0.58 7.87 1.56
CA GLN A 35 0.75 8.95 2.53
C GLN A 35 0.78 10.28 1.77
N SER A 36 -0.34 11.00 1.74
CA SER A 36 -0.47 12.26 1.00
C SER A 36 0.35 13.42 1.61
N MET A 37 0.64 13.34 2.92
CA MET A 37 1.37 14.37 3.65
C MET A 37 2.89 14.13 3.70
N CYS A 38 3.41 13.09 3.04
CA CYS A 38 4.82 12.74 3.05
C CYS A 38 5.43 12.93 1.66
N THR A 39 6.38 13.84 1.52
CA THR A 39 7.04 14.16 0.24
C THR A 39 7.74 12.96 -0.38
N ASP A 40 8.37 12.11 0.42
CA ASP A 40 9.10 10.92 -0.05
C ASP A 40 8.20 9.90 -0.76
N THR A 41 6.93 9.84 -0.36
CA THR A 41 5.96 8.90 -0.91
C THR A 41 4.99 9.55 -1.90
N TYR A 42 5.13 10.85 -2.14
CA TYR A 42 4.20 11.63 -2.96
C TYR A 42 4.11 11.11 -4.39
N THR A 43 5.24 10.81 -5.02
CA THR A 43 5.31 10.34 -6.41
C THR A 43 4.55 9.02 -6.61
N ALA A 44 4.80 8.01 -5.78
CA ALA A 44 4.15 6.70 -5.90
C ALA A 44 2.72 6.68 -5.31
N GLY A 45 2.35 7.66 -4.51
CA GLY A 45 1.02 7.83 -3.96
C GLY A 45 0.16 8.75 -4.83
N ILE A 46 0.16 10.04 -4.49
CA ILE A 46 -0.73 11.05 -5.10
C ILE A 46 -0.55 11.14 -6.61
N VAL A 47 0.69 11.21 -7.13
CA VAL A 47 0.93 11.37 -8.57
C VAL A 47 0.41 10.16 -9.34
N VAL A 48 0.67 8.95 -8.88
CA VAL A 48 0.17 7.73 -9.53
C VAL A 48 -1.35 7.67 -9.52
N LYS A 49 -1.97 8.04 -8.40
CA LYS A 49 -3.43 8.10 -8.23
C LYS A 49 -4.07 9.14 -9.15
N GLU A 50 -3.64 10.41 -9.06
CA GLU A 50 -4.27 11.52 -9.76
C GLU A 50 -4.09 11.43 -11.29
N LEU A 51 -2.96 10.94 -11.75
CA LEU A 51 -2.70 10.72 -13.18
C LEU A 51 -3.21 9.37 -13.69
N LYS A 52 -3.85 8.57 -12.83
CA LYS A 52 -4.37 7.22 -13.14
C LYS A 52 -3.32 6.35 -13.82
N LEU A 53 -2.08 6.41 -13.34
CA LEU A 53 -0.98 5.71 -13.98
C LEU A 53 -1.10 4.19 -13.79
N LEU A 54 -1.62 3.75 -12.66
CA LEU A 54 -1.84 2.32 -12.42
C LEU A 54 -2.80 1.74 -13.45
N GLU A 55 -3.96 2.38 -13.66
CA GLU A 55 -5.00 1.95 -14.60
C GLU A 55 -4.49 1.91 -16.05
N LYS A 56 -3.58 2.83 -16.41
CA LYS A 56 -2.97 2.87 -17.74
C LYS A 56 -2.03 1.69 -18.01
N HIS A 57 -1.41 1.15 -16.97
CA HIS A 57 -0.35 0.14 -17.08
C HIS A 57 -0.75 -1.26 -16.62
N LEU A 58 -1.97 -1.42 -16.07
CA LEU A 58 -2.46 -2.74 -15.71
C LEU A 58 -2.58 -3.64 -16.94
N PRO A 59 -2.19 -4.93 -16.84
CA PRO A 59 -2.23 -5.84 -17.97
C PRO A 59 -3.67 -6.12 -18.43
N LYS A 60 -3.90 -6.01 -19.74
CA LYS A 60 -5.21 -6.23 -20.39
C LYS A 60 -5.14 -7.27 -21.52
N THR A 61 -4.11 -8.11 -21.52
CA THR A 61 -3.87 -9.12 -22.56
C THR A 61 -3.57 -10.48 -21.94
N GLY A 62 -3.54 -11.54 -22.75
CA GLY A 62 -3.29 -12.90 -22.28
C GLY A 62 -4.31 -13.32 -21.21
N LYS A 63 -3.84 -13.86 -20.08
CA LYS A 63 -4.70 -14.30 -18.95
C LYS A 63 -5.47 -13.17 -18.26
N TYR A 64 -5.19 -11.91 -18.60
CA TYR A 64 -5.85 -10.72 -18.04
C TYR A 64 -6.82 -10.05 -19.01
N LYS A 65 -7.07 -10.66 -20.19
CA LYS A 65 -7.92 -10.09 -21.24
C LYS A 65 -9.34 -9.76 -20.75
N ASP A 66 -9.91 -10.65 -19.95
CA ASP A 66 -11.29 -10.53 -19.46
C ASP A 66 -11.30 -10.23 -17.93
N VAL A 67 -10.34 -9.40 -17.49
CA VAL A 67 -10.21 -9.00 -16.08
C VAL A 67 -10.68 -7.56 -15.91
N ASP A 68 -11.60 -7.34 -14.98
CA ASP A 68 -11.92 -6.03 -14.42
C ASP A 68 -11.06 -5.75 -13.19
N TYR A 69 -10.54 -4.54 -13.08
CA TYR A 69 -9.76 -4.11 -11.93
C TYR A 69 -10.58 -3.15 -11.06
N ASP A 70 -10.81 -3.54 -9.81
CA ASP A 70 -11.41 -2.71 -8.77
C ASP A 70 -10.28 -2.10 -7.93
N ILE A 71 -9.96 -0.82 -8.23
CA ILE A 71 -8.82 -0.11 -7.62
C ILE A 71 -9.32 0.83 -6.54
N SER A 72 -8.78 0.68 -5.34
CA SER A 72 -9.07 1.55 -4.21
C SER A 72 -7.81 2.14 -3.60
N TRP A 73 -7.91 3.40 -3.15
CA TRP A 73 -6.83 4.15 -2.52
C TRP A 73 -7.22 4.57 -1.11
N ALA A 74 -6.32 4.39 -0.15
CA ALA A 74 -6.51 4.82 1.22
C ALA A 74 -5.29 5.63 1.68
N ASP A 75 -5.55 6.77 2.32
CA ASP A 75 -4.53 7.68 2.83
C ASP A 75 -4.23 7.41 4.31
N TYR A 76 -2.96 7.44 4.66
CA TYR A 76 -2.47 7.17 6.01
C TYR A 76 -1.45 8.21 6.45
N SER A 77 -1.39 8.46 7.75
CA SER A 77 -0.46 9.42 8.33
C SER A 77 0.99 8.94 8.37
N SER A 78 1.22 7.63 8.26
CA SER A 78 2.57 7.02 8.29
C SER A 78 2.57 5.59 7.76
N GLY A 79 3.76 4.99 7.58
CA GLY A 79 3.92 3.62 7.09
C GLY A 79 3.51 2.53 8.10
N GLY A 80 3.46 2.83 9.39
CA GLY A 80 3.03 1.88 10.42
C GLY A 80 1.59 1.38 10.24
N PRO A 81 0.59 2.28 10.16
CA PRO A 81 -0.78 1.92 9.83
C PRO A 81 -0.91 1.15 8.50
N ILE A 82 -0.17 1.53 7.44
CA ILE A 82 -0.17 0.82 6.16
C ILE A 82 0.27 -0.63 6.38
N THR A 83 1.38 -0.85 7.09
CA THR A 83 1.86 -2.21 7.42
C THR A 83 0.79 -3.05 8.14
N ASN A 84 0.09 -2.47 9.11
CA ASN A 84 -0.96 -3.16 9.83
C ASN A 84 -2.15 -3.55 8.92
N GLN A 85 -2.54 -2.68 7.98
CA GLN A 85 -3.59 -2.99 7.02
C GLN A 85 -3.16 -4.05 5.99
N MET A 86 -1.89 -4.04 5.57
CA MET A 86 -1.33 -5.10 4.72
C MET A 86 -1.33 -6.45 5.43
N MET A 87 -0.89 -6.50 6.70
CA MET A 87 -0.95 -7.73 7.51
C MET A 87 -2.38 -8.24 7.73
N ALA A 88 -3.35 -7.34 7.81
CA ALA A 88 -4.77 -7.68 7.89
C ALA A 88 -5.39 -8.05 6.52
N ASN A 89 -4.58 -8.16 5.47
CA ASN A 89 -5.01 -8.43 4.08
C ASN A 89 -6.03 -7.43 3.53
N LYS A 90 -5.98 -6.17 4.00
CA LYS A 90 -6.85 -5.07 3.55
C LYS A 90 -6.19 -4.18 2.51
N LEU A 91 -4.86 -4.25 2.37
CA LEU A 91 -4.08 -3.58 1.33
C LEU A 91 -3.19 -4.60 0.61
N ASN A 92 -3.10 -4.45 -0.71
CA ASN A 92 -2.22 -5.24 -1.56
C ASN A 92 -0.87 -4.53 -1.78
N ILE A 93 -0.89 -3.21 -1.83
CA ILE A 93 0.28 -2.35 -2.08
C ILE A 93 0.35 -1.29 -0.98
N GLY A 94 1.56 -1.06 -0.46
CA GLY A 94 1.84 0.00 0.49
C GLY A 94 2.96 0.91 -0.02
N VAL A 95 2.71 2.21 -0.05
CA VAL A 95 3.72 3.23 -0.36
C VAL A 95 4.19 3.84 0.95
N MET A 96 5.47 3.66 1.27
CA MET A 96 6.02 4.06 2.56
C MET A 96 7.50 4.41 2.46
N GLY A 97 8.02 5.13 3.44
CA GLY A 97 9.43 5.45 3.54
C GLY A 97 10.29 4.24 3.87
N ASP A 98 11.60 4.44 3.93
CA ASP A 98 12.64 3.43 4.14
C ASP A 98 12.48 2.64 5.47
N TYR A 99 12.44 3.34 6.59
CA TYR A 99 12.32 2.69 7.90
C TYR A 99 11.01 1.87 8.03
N PRO A 100 9.82 2.41 7.73
CA PRO A 100 8.61 1.59 7.74
C PRO A 100 8.64 0.43 6.76
N LEU A 101 9.35 0.53 5.63
CA LEU A 101 9.56 -0.59 4.71
C LEU A 101 10.34 -1.74 5.37
N ILE A 102 11.43 -1.42 6.09
CA ILE A 102 12.21 -2.42 6.83
C ILE A 102 11.35 -3.07 7.92
N VAL A 103 10.60 -2.28 8.69
CA VAL A 103 9.68 -2.79 9.72
C VAL A 103 8.58 -3.68 9.11
N ASN A 104 8.04 -3.29 7.96
CA ASN A 104 7.08 -4.10 7.20
C ASN A 104 7.68 -5.46 6.85
N GLY A 105 8.84 -5.47 6.21
CA GLY A 105 9.55 -6.71 5.85
C GLY A 105 9.79 -7.62 7.06
N ALA A 106 10.29 -7.07 8.17
CA ALA A 106 10.55 -7.83 9.39
C ALA A 106 9.26 -8.46 9.98
N LYS A 107 8.16 -7.70 10.04
CA LYS A 107 6.87 -8.22 10.52
C LYS A 107 6.32 -9.33 9.64
N PHE A 108 6.41 -9.19 8.32
CA PHE A 108 5.96 -10.22 7.39
C PHE A 108 6.82 -11.47 7.45
N GLN A 109 8.14 -11.35 7.62
CA GLN A 109 9.04 -12.49 7.81
C GLN A 109 8.80 -13.24 9.12
N ALA A 110 8.38 -12.53 10.17
CA ALA A 110 8.03 -13.14 11.45
C ALA A 110 6.69 -13.90 11.42
N THR A 111 5.97 -13.88 10.29
CA THR A 111 4.66 -14.53 10.11
C THR A 111 4.78 -15.60 9.04
N ASP A 112 4.61 -16.88 9.39
CA ASP A 112 4.88 -18.01 8.49
C ASP A 112 4.11 -18.02 7.18
N SER A 113 2.89 -17.51 7.19
CA SER A 113 1.97 -17.54 6.04
C SER A 113 1.97 -16.26 5.18
N LEU A 114 2.65 -15.20 5.61
CA LEU A 114 2.63 -13.91 4.94
C LEU A 114 3.99 -13.57 4.33
N ARG A 115 3.96 -12.89 3.20
CA ARG A 115 5.17 -12.33 2.56
C ARG A 115 4.84 -10.95 1.98
N THR A 116 5.85 -10.09 2.00
CA THR A 116 5.84 -8.81 1.30
C THR A 116 7.05 -8.73 0.38
N TYR A 117 6.91 -7.98 -0.71
CA TYR A 117 7.96 -7.82 -1.71
C TYR A 117 8.22 -6.33 -1.93
N TYR A 118 9.50 -5.97 -2.01
CA TYR A 118 9.91 -4.66 -2.48
C TYR A 118 9.79 -4.62 -4.01
N VAL A 119 8.92 -3.75 -4.51
CA VAL A 119 8.62 -3.68 -5.96
C VAL A 119 9.45 -2.60 -6.65
N ALA A 120 9.51 -1.40 -6.05
CA ALA A 120 10.24 -0.27 -6.64
C ALA A 120 10.60 0.78 -5.59
N GLY A 121 11.73 1.46 -5.79
CA GLY A 121 12.07 2.72 -5.12
C GLY A 121 11.59 3.89 -5.97
N THR A 122 10.81 4.78 -5.38
CA THR A 122 10.22 5.94 -6.07
C THR A 122 10.98 7.22 -5.85
N GLY A 123 11.93 7.20 -4.93
CA GLY A 123 12.83 8.30 -4.64
C GLY A 123 13.93 7.86 -3.69
N TYR A 124 15.04 8.53 -3.69
CA TYR A 124 16.14 8.31 -2.75
C TYR A 124 16.93 9.61 -2.53
N ASN A 125 17.60 9.68 -1.40
CA ASN A 125 18.46 10.80 -1.05
C ASN A 125 19.84 10.31 -0.64
N LEU A 126 20.84 10.65 -1.44
CA LEU A 126 22.22 10.19 -1.23
C LEU A 126 22.91 10.83 -0.01
N LYS A 127 22.44 12.00 0.45
CA LYS A 127 23.07 12.75 1.53
C LYS A 127 22.25 12.81 2.81
N GLY A 128 21.17 12.00 2.92
CA GLY A 128 20.31 11.99 4.10
C GLY A 128 19.49 13.26 4.33
N SER A 129 19.34 14.13 3.34
CA SER A 129 18.63 15.42 3.48
C SER A 129 17.11 15.32 3.35
N GLY A 130 16.55 14.10 3.29
CA GLY A 130 15.10 13.87 3.21
C GLY A 130 14.37 14.05 4.54
N ASN A 131 15.06 14.01 5.67
CA ASN A 131 14.48 14.18 7.00
C ASN A 131 15.24 15.22 7.80
N ALA A 132 14.53 15.97 8.64
CA ALA A 132 15.12 16.99 9.51
C ALA A 132 14.37 17.04 10.85
N ILE A 133 15.08 17.49 11.89
CA ILE A 133 14.47 17.91 13.15
C ILE A 133 14.19 19.39 13.01
N VAL A 134 12.95 19.78 13.18
CA VAL A 134 12.52 21.18 13.11
C VAL A 134 12.30 21.68 14.53
N VAL A 135 12.76 22.88 14.82
CA VAL A 135 12.60 23.54 16.13
C VAL A 135 12.01 24.95 15.92
N PRO A 136 11.33 25.53 16.90
CA PRO A 136 10.85 26.91 16.84
C PRO A 136 12.00 27.89 16.54
N VAL A 137 11.71 28.97 15.80
CA VAL A 137 12.71 29.99 15.39
C VAL A 137 13.47 30.58 16.56
N LYS A 138 12.83 30.71 17.73
CA LYS A 138 13.45 31.25 18.96
C LYS A 138 14.03 30.15 19.87
N SER A 139 14.21 28.93 19.36
CA SER A 139 14.78 27.83 20.12
C SER A 139 16.29 28.00 20.27
N ASP A 140 16.82 27.53 21.38
CA ASP A 140 18.25 27.39 21.67
C ASP A 140 18.81 25.99 21.37
N LEU A 141 18.04 25.15 20.66
CA LEU A 141 18.40 23.79 20.29
C LEU A 141 19.11 23.79 18.92
N TYR A 142 20.43 23.61 18.91
CA TYR A 142 21.25 23.70 17.70
C TYR A 142 21.89 22.36 17.29
N LYS A 143 21.89 21.38 18.17
CA LYS A 143 22.51 20.06 17.93
C LYS A 143 21.69 18.95 18.57
N ILE A 144 21.91 17.73 18.14
CA ILE A 144 21.14 16.54 18.59
C ILE A 144 21.22 16.36 20.12
N SER A 145 22.38 16.62 20.72
CA SER A 145 22.54 16.49 22.19
C SER A 145 21.66 17.44 22.98
N ASP A 146 21.18 18.54 22.40
CA ASP A 146 20.32 19.51 23.08
C ASP A 146 18.89 18.96 23.27
N LEU A 147 18.57 17.85 22.63
CA LEU A 147 17.29 17.13 22.78
C LEU A 147 17.23 16.26 24.04
N GLU A 148 18.31 16.14 24.81
CA GLU A 148 18.30 15.37 26.05
C GLU A 148 17.16 15.83 26.97
N GLY A 149 16.28 14.89 27.38
CA GLY A 149 15.11 15.12 28.21
C GLY A 149 13.98 15.95 27.59
N LYS A 150 14.11 16.42 26.34
CA LYS A 150 13.08 17.22 25.67
C LYS A 150 11.95 16.37 25.13
N GLU A 151 10.78 16.98 24.89
CA GLU A 151 9.69 16.38 24.13
C GLU A 151 10.00 16.51 22.63
N VAL A 152 9.88 15.39 21.93
CA VAL A 152 10.06 15.32 20.48
C VAL A 152 8.86 14.64 19.85
N SER A 153 8.21 15.32 18.90
CA SER A 153 7.02 14.83 18.21
C SER A 153 7.37 14.18 16.89
N THR A 154 6.88 12.95 16.68
CA THR A 154 6.94 12.25 15.39
C THR A 154 5.96 11.07 15.39
N PRO A 155 5.41 10.67 14.23
CA PRO A 155 4.60 9.46 14.14
C PRO A 155 5.45 8.20 14.38
N VAL A 156 5.07 7.39 15.33
CA VAL A 156 5.74 6.10 15.60
C VAL A 156 5.66 5.20 14.35
N GLY A 157 6.79 4.60 13.96
CA GLY A 157 6.89 3.75 12.78
C GLY A 157 7.05 4.52 11.47
N SER A 158 7.29 5.83 11.51
CA SER A 158 7.65 6.64 10.35
C SER A 158 9.17 6.61 10.06
N ALA A 159 9.60 7.08 8.89
CA ALA A 159 11.02 7.29 8.58
C ALA A 159 11.67 8.26 9.56
N ALA A 160 10.99 9.36 9.90
CA ALA A 160 11.45 10.33 10.88
C ALA A 160 11.65 9.70 12.27
N TRP A 161 10.77 8.81 12.68
CA TRP A 161 10.92 8.07 13.94
C TRP A 161 12.16 7.16 13.94
N GLY A 162 12.39 6.42 12.86
CA GLY A 162 13.60 5.60 12.72
C GLY A 162 14.89 6.43 12.78
N MET A 163 14.93 7.56 12.08
CA MET A 163 16.04 8.50 12.13
C MET A 163 16.27 9.04 13.55
N LEU A 164 15.20 9.43 14.25
CA LEU A 164 15.27 9.95 15.61
C LEU A 164 15.82 8.92 16.60
N LEU A 165 15.39 7.65 16.50
CA LEU A 165 15.94 6.55 17.31
C LEU A 165 17.44 6.37 17.07
N LYS A 166 17.88 6.39 15.80
CA LYS A 166 19.29 6.28 15.45
C LYS A 166 20.10 7.47 15.99
N ALA A 167 19.59 8.68 15.84
CA ALA A 167 20.23 9.89 16.36
C ALA A 167 20.37 9.85 17.89
N ALA A 168 19.34 9.39 18.59
CA ALA A 168 19.38 9.21 20.05
C ALA A 168 20.42 8.17 20.48
N GLN A 169 20.46 7.03 19.78
CA GLN A 169 21.45 5.97 20.03
C GLN A 169 22.90 6.47 19.84
N ASP A 170 23.17 7.13 18.71
CA ASP A 170 24.53 7.60 18.37
C ASP A 170 25.03 8.69 19.32
N ASN A 171 24.14 9.53 19.79
CA ASN A 171 24.47 10.62 20.72
C ASN A 171 24.29 10.22 22.20
N LYS A 172 23.83 8.99 22.47
CA LYS A 172 23.59 8.46 23.83
C LYS A 172 22.62 9.34 24.64
N ILE A 173 21.62 9.91 24.00
CA ILE A 173 20.59 10.76 24.59
C ILE A 173 19.26 10.05 24.74
N LYS A 174 18.43 10.58 25.65
CA LYS A 174 17.03 10.16 25.82
C LYS A 174 16.13 11.39 25.68
N PHE A 175 14.98 11.22 25.00
CA PHE A 175 13.96 12.23 24.81
C PHE A 175 12.59 11.65 25.15
N GLN A 176 11.60 12.51 25.34
CA GLN A 176 10.22 12.12 25.58
C GLN A 176 9.47 12.14 24.24
N LEU A 177 9.10 10.93 23.75
CA LEU A 177 8.39 10.81 22.47
C LEU A 177 6.93 11.19 22.60
N LYS A 178 6.47 12.11 21.74
CA LYS A 178 5.05 12.37 21.47
C LYS A 178 4.67 11.76 20.13
N ASN A 179 3.78 10.75 20.17
CA ASN A 179 3.29 10.09 18.96
C ASN A 179 2.19 10.96 18.32
N GLN A 180 2.56 11.80 17.37
CA GLN A 180 1.66 12.73 16.70
C GLN A 180 1.90 12.74 15.20
N SER A 181 0.87 13.08 14.41
CA SER A 181 1.04 13.31 12.98
C SER A 181 1.90 14.55 12.71
N PRO A 182 2.57 14.66 11.55
CA PRO A 182 3.38 15.84 11.23
C PRO A 182 2.62 17.16 11.34
N ALA A 183 1.36 17.17 10.93
CA ALA A 183 0.52 18.36 11.01
C ALA A 183 0.24 18.82 12.45
N VAL A 184 0.07 17.88 13.37
CA VAL A 184 -0.16 18.19 14.80
C VAL A 184 1.14 18.55 15.51
N GLY A 185 2.24 17.87 15.18
CA GLY A 185 3.53 18.12 15.81
C GLY A 185 4.19 19.43 15.39
N ALA A 186 3.75 20.04 14.28
CA ALA A 186 4.25 21.33 13.78
C ALA A 186 3.44 22.54 14.25
N ALA A 187 2.30 22.32 14.89
CA ALA A 187 1.43 23.38 15.44
C ALA A 187 1.87 23.76 16.85
#